data_4ca6a69fd6a7d3d61b1bb41c45da655e
#
_entry.id   4ca6a69fd6a7d3d61b1bb41c45da655e
#
_cell.length_a   1.000
_cell.length_b   1.000
_cell.length_c   1.000
_cell.angle_alpha   90.00
_cell.angle_beta   90.00
_cell.angle_gamma   90.00
#
_symmetry.space_group_name_H-M   'P 1'
#
loop_
_entity.id
_entity.type
_entity.pdbx_description
1 polymer ?
#
loop_
_entity_poly.entity_id
_entity_poly.type
_entity_poly.pdbx_seq_one_letter_code
_entity_poly.pdbx_strand_id
1 'polypeptide(L)'
;MRIIAGNFGGRPLKTLEGKTTRPTSDKVRGAIYSMIGPFFAGGRVLDLYAGSGGLSIEAISRGMDQAVLVERDRRAQAVIEANIAMTKAQDQFRLIKRDDKQVLPTLTGQFDLVLFESALC
;
A
#
# COMPACT_ATOMS: atom_id res chain seq x y z
N MET A 1 1.08 9.16 -10.30
CA MET A 1 0.14 8.29 -9.57
C MET A 1 -0.59 9.11 -8.54
N ARG A 2 -1.83 8.77 -8.24
CA ARG A 2 -2.68 9.62 -7.40
C ARG A 2 -3.66 8.75 -6.62
N ILE A 3 -3.96 9.15 -5.39
CA ILE A 3 -5.00 8.49 -4.59
C ILE A 3 -6.35 8.80 -5.21
N ILE A 4 -7.18 7.76 -5.43
CA ILE A 4 -8.39 7.91 -6.21
C ILE A 4 -9.56 8.42 -5.38
N ALA A 5 -9.78 7.82 -4.22
CA ALA A 5 -10.95 8.13 -3.42
C ALA A 5 -10.63 8.12 -1.93
N GLY A 6 -11.60 8.52 -1.11
CA GLY A 6 -11.49 8.47 0.34
C GLY A 6 -10.89 9.73 0.93
N ASN A 7 -10.40 9.62 2.17
CA ASN A 7 -9.92 10.75 2.94
C ASN A 7 -8.72 11.48 2.33
N PHE A 8 -7.90 10.76 1.56
CA PHE A 8 -6.74 11.33 0.90
C PHE A 8 -6.92 11.47 -0.61
N GLY A 9 -8.15 11.35 -1.09
CA GLY A 9 -8.46 11.36 -2.52
C GLY A 9 -7.90 12.57 -3.23
N GLY A 10 -7.34 12.33 -4.40
CA GLY A 10 -6.78 13.38 -5.25
C GLY A 10 -5.34 13.76 -4.95
N ARG A 11 -4.77 13.31 -3.84
CA ARG A 11 -3.38 13.64 -3.51
C ARG A 11 -2.41 12.85 -4.38
N PRO A 12 -1.32 13.49 -4.82
CA PRO A 12 -0.33 12.80 -5.65
C PRO A 12 0.51 11.83 -4.84
N LEU A 13 0.87 10.73 -5.48
CA LEU A 13 1.76 9.72 -4.92
C LEU A 13 3.04 9.65 -5.75
N LYS A 14 4.17 9.53 -5.09
CA LYS A 14 5.44 9.28 -5.75
C LYS A 14 5.48 7.85 -6.24
N THR A 15 6.11 7.64 -7.40
CA THR A 15 6.32 6.32 -7.95
C THR A 15 7.80 6.00 -7.97
N LEU A 16 8.11 4.72 -8.00
CA LEU A 16 9.48 4.28 -8.16
C LEU A 16 9.88 4.51 -9.60
N GLU A 17 10.87 5.36 -9.84
CA GLU A 17 11.42 5.58 -11.17
C GLU A 17 12.15 4.33 -11.58
N GLY A 18 11.59 3.64 -12.54
CA GLY A 18 12.23 2.49 -12.89
C GLY A 18 12.00 1.94 -14.02
N LYS A 19 12.21 0.92 -14.18
CA LYS A 19 12.58 0.24 -15.18
C LYS A 19 11.91 -1.03 -15.31
N THR A 20 11.99 -1.84 -14.29
CA THR A 20 11.52 -3.22 -14.34
C THR A 20 10.22 -3.41 -13.63
N THR A 21 9.83 -2.47 -12.79
CA THR A 21 8.56 -2.56 -12.07
C THR A 21 7.57 -1.57 -12.63
N ARG A 22 6.35 -2.03 -12.79
CA ARG A 22 5.25 -1.15 -13.14
C ARG A 22 4.35 -1.01 -11.93
N PRO A 23 4.12 0.21 -11.46
CA PRO A 23 3.10 0.38 -10.42
C PRO A 23 1.73 0.06 -11.01
N THR A 24 0.85 -0.43 -10.16
CA THR A 24 -0.54 -0.60 -10.53
C THR A 24 -1.10 0.76 -10.91
N SER A 25 -1.65 0.88 -12.11
CA SER A 25 -2.13 2.16 -12.59
C SER A 25 -3.31 2.65 -11.76
N ASP A 26 -3.56 3.96 -11.81
CA ASP A 26 -4.71 4.56 -11.13
C ASP A 26 -6.01 3.88 -11.54
N LYS A 27 -6.17 3.61 -12.82
CA LYS A 27 -7.37 2.98 -13.33
C LYS A 27 -7.56 1.57 -12.78
N VAL A 28 -6.51 0.77 -12.78
CA VAL A 28 -6.57 -0.60 -12.27
C VAL A 28 -6.80 -0.62 -10.77
N ARG A 29 -6.12 0.25 -10.04
CA ARG A 29 -6.29 0.34 -8.59
C ARG A 29 -7.71 0.75 -8.24
N GLY A 30 -8.26 1.72 -8.96
CA GLY A 30 -9.65 2.13 -8.78
C GLY A 30 -10.63 1.01 -9.06
N ALA A 31 -10.38 0.22 -10.11
CA ALA A 31 -11.24 -0.90 -10.46
C ALA A 31 -11.20 -1.98 -9.38
N ILE A 32 -10.02 -2.31 -8.88
CA ILE A 32 -9.87 -3.31 -7.81
C ILE A 32 -10.70 -2.88 -6.59
N TYR A 33 -10.53 -1.65 -6.13
CA TYR A 33 -11.23 -1.19 -4.93
C TYR A 33 -12.72 -1.01 -5.15
N SER A 34 -13.15 -0.69 -6.36
CA SER A 34 -14.58 -0.68 -6.67
C SER A 34 -15.21 -2.05 -6.52
N MET A 35 -14.45 -3.10 -6.83
CA MET A 35 -14.95 -4.47 -6.71
C MET A 35 -15.00 -4.97 -5.27
N ILE A 36 -14.00 -4.65 -4.47
CA ILE A 36 -13.88 -5.20 -3.11
C ILE A 36 -14.39 -4.26 -2.02
N GLY A 37 -14.65 -3.00 -2.36
CA GLY A 37 -15.17 -2.00 -1.43
C GLY A 37 -16.47 -1.44 -1.94
N PRO A 38 -16.48 -0.17 -2.41
CA PRO A 38 -15.33 0.73 -2.60
C PRO A 38 -14.81 1.37 -1.33
N PHE A 39 -15.55 1.29 -0.22
CA PHE A 39 -15.15 1.85 1.06
C PHE A 39 -15.26 0.80 2.16
N PHE A 40 -14.48 0.99 3.22
CA PHE A 40 -14.37 0.04 4.31
C PHE A 40 -14.73 0.71 5.65
N ALA A 41 -15.22 -0.09 6.58
CA ALA A 41 -15.51 0.34 7.94
C ALA A 41 -14.45 -0.21 8.88
N GLY A 42 -13.20 0.19 8.66
CA GLY A 42 -12.07 -0.29 9.44
C GLY A 42 -11.42 -1.52 8.83
N GLY A 43 -10.53 -2.14 9.58
CA GLY A 43 -9.84 -3.36 9.18
C GLY A 43 -8.34 -3.17 9.03
N ARG A 44 -7.64 -4.28 8.78
CA ARG A 44 -6.19 -4.31 8.61
C ARG A 44 -5.85 -4.86 7.23
N VAL A 45 -4.90 -4.19 6.58
CA VAL A 45 -4.38 -4.65 5.29
C VAL A 45 -2.91 -5.03 5.43
N LEU A 46 -2.55 -6.13 4.80
CA LEU A 46 -1.17 -6.58 4.67
C LEU A 46 -0.77 -6.46 3.21
N ASP A 47 0.29 -5.72 2.94
CA ASP A 47 0.78 -5.48 1.60
C ASP A 47 2.18 -6.08 1.47
N LEU A 48 2.27 -7.20 0.81
CA LEU A 48 3.53 -7.86 0.51
C LEU A 48 4.06 -7.30 -0.82
N TYR A 49 5.34 -7.00 -0.88
CA TYR A 49 5.95 -6.34 -2.04
C TYR A 49 5.28 -4.99 -2.32
N ALA A 50 5.30 -4.13 -1.34
CA ALA A 50 4.49 -2.91 -1.35
C ALA A 50 4.82 -1.91 -2.46
N GLY A 51 6.04 -1.94 -2.99
CA GLY A 51 6.42 -1.05 -4.09
C GLY A 51 6.39 0.42 -3.68
N SER A 52 5.46 1.17 -4.25
CA SER A 52 5.28 2.58 -3.88
C SER A 52 4.34 2.77 -2.69
N GLY A 53 3.69 1.71 -2.24
CA GLY A 53 2.69 1.76 -1.18
C GLY A 53 1.31 2.22 -1.65
N GLY A 54 1.12 2.39 -2.95
CA GLY A 54 -0.13 2.94 -3.48
C GLY A 54 -1.37 2.15 -3.13
N LEU A 55 -1.29 0.82 -3.16
CA LEU A 55 -2.45 -0.02 -2.81
C LEU A 55 -2.81 0.12 -1.34
N SER A 56 -1.84 0.10 -0.44
CA SER A 56 -2.10 0.24 0.99
C SER A 56 -2.61 1.63 1.34
N ILE A 57 -2.05 2.67 0.75
CA ILE A 57 -2.48 4.03 1.01
C ILE A 57 -3.91 4.22 0.51
N GLU A 58 -4.25 3.65 -0.63
CA GLU A 58 -5.63 3.68 -1.13
C GLU A 58 -6.58 2.97 -0.15
N ALA A 59 -6.18 1.83 0.42
CA ALA A 59 -7.00 1.09 1.37
C ALA A 59 -7.29 1.93 2.63
N ILE A 60 -6.26 2.57 3.18
CA ILE A 60 -6.44 3.44 4.35
C ILE A 60 -7.30 4.65 4.00
N SER A 61 -7.06 5.24 2.84
CA SER A 61 -7.87 6.36 2.37
C SER A 61 -9.35 6.02 2.28
N ARG A 62 -9.66 4.77 1.94
CA ARG A 62 -11.04 4.31 1.78
C ARG A 62 -11.66 3.75 3.06
N GLY A 63 -10.96 3.82 4.18
CA GLY A 63 -11.56 3.53 5.47
C GLY A 63 -10.95 2.42 6.29
N MET A 64 -9.91 1.73 5.80
CA MET A 64 -9.21 0.77 6.65
C MET A 64 -8.40 1.48 7.73
N ASP A 65 -8.18 0.80 8.85
CA ASP A 65 -7.56 1.41 10.03
C ASP A 65 -6.05 1.30 10.05
N GLN A 66 -5.53 0.16 9.61
CA GLN A 66 -4.11 -0.17 9.75
C GLN A 66 -3.59 -0.85 8.51
N ALA A 67 -2.39 -0.48 8.10
CA ALA A 67 -1.70 -1.11 6.99
C ALA A 67 -0.32 -1.56 7.43
N VAL A 68 0.04 -2.79 7.12
CA VAL A 68 1.39 -3.32 7.28
C VAL A 68 1.95 -3.52 5.89
N LEU A 69 3.01 -2.79 5.57
CA LEU A 69 3.67 -2.87 4.27
C LEU A 69 5.02 -3.55 4.43
N VAL A 70 5.27 -4.52 3.60
CA VAL A 70 6.52 -5.27 3.62
C VAL A 70 7.26 -4.98 2.33
N GLU A 71 8.48 -4.45 2.43
CA GLU A 71 9.28 -4.12 1.26
C GLU A 71 10.75 -4.23 1.59
N ARG A 72 11.50 -4.96 0.78
CA ARG A 72 12.94 -5.16 0.99
C ARG A 72 13.82 -4.20 0.19
N ASP A 73 13.31 -3.61 -0.87
CA ASP A 73 14.10 -2.72 -1.72
C ASP A 73 14.20 -1.33 -1.10
N ARG A 74 15.42 -0.86 -0.90
CA ARG A 74 15.67 0.44 -0.26
C ARG A 74 15.05 1.62 -1.01
N ARG A 75 15.08 1.57 -2.32
CA ARG A 75 14.52 2.67 -3.13
C ARG A 75 13.01 2.72 -2.98
N ALA A 76 12.38 1.55 -2.98
CA ALA A 76 10.95 1.46 -2.76
C ALA A 76 10.58 1.89 -1.34
N GLN A 77 11.37 1.52 -0.35
CA GLN A 77 11.14 1.95 1.04
C GLN A 77 11.12 3.47 1.16
N ALA A 78 12.05 4.15 0.49
CA ALA A 78 12.10 5.60 0.54
C ALA A 78 10.86 6.24 -0.09
N VAL A 79 10.37 5.67 -1.19
CA VAL A 79 9.14 6.13 -1.83
C VAL A 79 7.94 5.91 -0.93
N ILE A 80 7.85 4.73 -0.31
CA ILE A 80 6.78 4.42 0.64
C ILE A 80 6.77 5.40 1.80
N GLU A 81 7.93 5.66 2.40
CA GLU A 81 8.03 6.58 3.52
C GLU A 81 7.58 7.99 3.14
N ALA A 82 7.98 8.46 1.97
CA ALA A 82 7.55 9.77 1.49
C ALA A 82 6.04 9.83 1.27
N ASN A 83 5.47 8.76 0.71
CA ASN A 83 4.04 8.71 0.47
C ASN A 83 3.24 8.62 1.77
N ILE A 84 3.72 7.85 2.75
CA ILE A 84 3.09 7.78 4.06
C ILE A 84 3.15 9.15 4.75
N ALA A 85 4.28 9.81 4.69
CA ALA A 85 4.43 11.14 5.30
C ALA A 85 3.46 12.16 4.68
N MET A 86 3.23 12.05 3.39
CA MET A 86 2.30 12.94 2.70
C MET A 86 0.87 12.81 3.22
N THR A 87 0.47 11.63 3.68
CA THR A 87 -0.87 11.43 4.22
C THR A 87 -1.09 12.11 5.57
N LYS A 88 -0.02 12.37 6.30
CA LYS A 88 -0.06 12.88 7.68
C LYS A 88 -0.81 11.95 8.63
N ALA A 89 -0.82 10.67 8.31
CA ALA A 89 -1.47 9.64 9.11
C ALA A 89 -0.50 8.47 9.35
N GLN A 90 0.74 8.79 9.67
CA GLN A 90 1.81 7.81 9.79
C GLN A 90 1.52 6.69 10.78
N ASP A 91 0.74 6.97 11.81
CA ASP A 91 0.38 6.01 12.82
C ASP A 91 -0.53 4.89 12.31
N GLN A 92 -1.12 5.06 11.13
CA GLN A 92 -1.93 4.02 10.49
C GLN A 92 -1.12 3.07 9.63
N PHE A 93 0.17 3.33 9.46
CA PHE A 93 1.04 2.57 8.58
C PHE A 93 2.24 2.01 9.34
N ARG A 94 2.58 0.77 9.04
CA ARG A 94 3.80 0.15 9.55
C ARG A 94 4.59 -0.41 8.37
N LEU A 95 5.76 0.14 8.13
CA LEU A 95 6.64 -0.33 7.08
C LEU A 95 7.68 -1.28 7.68
N ILE A 96 7.72 -2.50 7.18
CA ILE A 96 8.70 -3.50 7.58
C ILE A 96 9.71 -3.64 6.44
N LYS A 97 10.95 -3.27 6.73
CA LYS A 97 12.03 -3.22 5.75
C LYS A 97 12.77 -4.55 5.68
N ARG A 98 12.05 -5.59 5.28
CA ARG A 98 12.58 -6.95 5.22
C ARG A 98 11.95 -7.70 4.06
N ASP A 99 12.49 -8.89 3.81
CA ASP A 99 11.90 -9.84 2.88
C ASP A 99 10.61 -10.41 3.48
N ASP A 100 9.61 -10.63 2.65
CA ASP A 100 8.34 -11.21 3.07
C ASP A 100 8.53 -12.57 3.75
N LYS A 101 9.47 -13.38 3.29
CA LYS A 101 9.74 -14.69 3.88
C LYS A 101 10.22 -14.59 5.32
N GLN A 102 10.91 -13.51 5.66
CA GLN A 102 11.39 -13.29 7.03
C GLN A 102 10.28 -12.75 7.92
N VAL A 103 9.34 -12.05 7.35
CA VAL A 103 8.31 -11.32 8.09
C VAL A 103 7.08 -12.17 8.37
N LEU A 104 6.64 -12.97 7.40
CA LEU A 104 5.41 -13.73 7.53
C LEU A 104 5.31 -14.55 8.82
N PRO A 105 6.37 -15.27 9.23
CA PRO A 105 6.29 -16.04 10.47
C PRO A 105 6.18 -15.18 11.74
N THR A 106 6.50 -13.90 11.65
CA THR A 106 6.50 -13.01 12.82
C THR A 106 5.22 -12.22 12.97
N LEU A 107 4.36 -12.24 11.94
CA LEU A 107 3.13 -11.46 11.97
C LEU A 107 2.10 -12.13 12.87
N THR A 108 1.42 -11.30 13.64
CA THR A 108 0.36 -11.76 14.54
C THR A 108 -0.93 -11.03 14.24
N GLY A 109 -2.04 -11.62 14.65
CA GLY A 109 -3.35 -11.04 14.44
C GLY A 109 -3.93 -11.42 13.08
N GLN A 110 -5.05 -10.82 12.75
CA GLN A 110 -5.76 -11.10 11.52
C GLN A 110 -5.68 -9.92 10.57
N PHE A 111 -5.65 -10.23 9.28
CA PHE A 111 -5.75 -9.22 8.24
C PHE A 111 -7.04 -9.44 7.47
N ASP A 112 -7.72 -8.34 7.17
CA ASP A 112 -8.97 -8.37 6.41
C ASP A 112 -8.71 -8.37 4.92
N LEU A 113 -7.55 -7.88 4.51
CA LEU A 113 -7.16 -7.79 3.12
C LEU A 113 -5.66 -8.07 3.01
N VAL A 114 -5.29 -8.97 2.11
CA VAL A 114 -3.88 -9.23 1.80
C VAL A 114 -3.64 -8.87 0.35
N LEU A 115 -2.70 -7.99 0.13
CA LEU A 115 -2.33 -7.52 -1.20
C LEU A 115 -0.97 -8.09 -1.58
N PHE A 116 -0.85 -8.43 -2.83
CA PHE A 116 0.38 -9.00 -3.35
C PHE A 116 0.61 -8.43 -4.75
N GLU A 117 1.45 -7.41 -4.84
CA GLU A 117 1.76 -6.80 -6.12
C GLU A 117 3.09 -7.35 -6.63
N SER A 118 3.02 -8.16 -7.66
CA SER A 118 4.22 -8.76 -8.23
C SER A 118 4.90 -7.79 -9.18
N ALA A 119 6.20 -7.67 -9.03
CA ALA A 119 7.03 -6.90 -9.95
C ALA A 119 7.25 -7.60 -11.28
N LEU A 120 6.81 -8.83 -11.38
CA LEU A 120 7.00 -9.63 -12.59
C LEU A 120 5.89 -9.49 -13.61
N CYS A 121 4.89 -8.77 -13.29
CA CYS A 121 3.78 -8.58 -14.22
C CYS A 121 4.13 -7.66 -15.33
#